data_410c8f9efdb07f446d8da5cb63781f72
#
_entry.id   410c8f9efdb07f446d8da5cb63781f72
#
_cell.length_a   1.000
_cell.length_b   1.000
_cell.length_c   1.000
_cell.angle_alpha   90.00
_cell.angle_beta   90.00
_cell.angle_gamma   90.00
#
_symmetry.space_group_name_H-M   'P 1'
#
loop_
_entity.id
_entity.type
_entity.pdbx_description
1 polymer ?
#
loop_
_entity_poly.entity_id
_entity_poly.type
_entity_poly.pdbx_seq_one_letter_code
_entity_poly.pdbx_strand_id
1 'polypeptide(L)'
;GGERAHIPLITDWPFVQAEITDEAAMLAAAADMDAVVNLAGEPRGLPEIGVATFKSNAMGTFVAIDAAQRAGVQRFLCASSINAYGTFYWRLSGEAPPYTSLPLDETFNPVPEDPYSLSKLVNEETCAAYHRAYKMTTAAFRFAGVWNAERYAQVLADGLAPTTAWSDDLYQWVHVEDIARGIRQALEKETLPGFGVYTLGAADTRCPEPSEELVARFRPDLALTSPLPGRAPLLAIDAAQQAFGYEPQFRLGD
;
A
#
# COMPACT_ATOMS: atom_id res chain seq x y z
N GLY A 1 -3.11 23.08 15.94
CA GLY A 1 -4.34 22.61 15.35
C GLY A 1 -4.38 23.03 13.90
N GLY A 2 -3.91 22.16 12.98
CA GLY A 2 -4.14 22.36 11.56
C GLY A 2 -5.56 21.95 11.25
N GLU A 3 -6.32 22.80 10.58
CA GLU A 3 -7.61 22.46 10.02
C GLU A 3 -7.41 21.26 9.10
N ARG A 4 -8.02 20.11 9.44
CA ARG A 4 -8.11 18.98 8.52
C ARG A 4 -8.93 19.46 7.32
N ALA A 5 -8.38 19.36 6.13
CA ALA A 5 -9.12 19.68 4.91
C ALA A 5 -10.43 18.90 4.94
N HIS A 6 -11.54 19.61 4.93
CA HIS A 6 -12.88 19.02 4.91
C HIS A 6 -13.06 18.43 3.51
N ILE A 7 -12.80 17.13 3.37
CA ILE A 7 -13.14 16.42 2.13
C ILE A 7 -14.66 16.35 2.11
N PRO A 8 -15.33 16.99 1.14
CA PRO A 8 -16.78 16.96 1.08
C PRO A 8 -17.25 15.51 0.91
N LEU A 9 -18.24 15.12 1.70
CA LEU A 9 -18.88 13.82 1.55
C LEU A 9 -19.59 13.80 0.19
N ILE A 10 -19.12 12.94 -0.70
CA ILE A 10 -19.66 12.81 -2.07
C ILE A 10 -20.51 11.54 -2.24
N THR A 11 -21.10 11.05 -1.15
CA THR A 11 -21.87 9.81 -1.13
C THR A 11 -23.13 9.96 -0.28
N ASP A 12 -24.20 9.28 -0.70
CA ASP A 12 -25.45 9.14 0.05
C ASP A 12 -25.42 7.96 1.05
N TRP A 13 -24.29 7.26 1.14
CA TRP A 13 -24.10 6.16 2.09
C TRP A 13 -24.04 6.68 3.52
N PRO A 14 -24.50 5.88 4.50
CA PRO A 14 -24.37 6.24 5.91
C PRO A 14 -22.95 6.61 6.29
N PHE A 15 -22.77 7.70 7.00
CA PHE A 15 -21.50 8.22 7.45
C PHE A 15 -21.47 8.39 8.96
N VAL A 16 -20.40 7.89 9.59
CA VAL A 16 -20.14 8.07 11.03
C VAL A 16 -18.78 8.72 11.20
N GLN A 17 -18.75 9.88 11.84
CA GLN A 17 -17.49 10.53 12.20
C GLN A 17 -16.98 9.95 13.52
N ALA A 18 -15.78 9.37 13.49
CA ALA A 18 -15.16 8.78 14.67
C ALA A 18 -13.62 8.85 14.60
N GLU A 19 -12.96 8.80 15.74
CA GLU A 19 -11.54 8.53 15.84
C GLU A 19 -11.32 7.00 15.72
N ILE A 20 -10.39 6.57 14.86
CA ILE A 20 -10.14 5.15 14.63
C ILE A 20 -9.66 4.39 15.89
N THR A 21 -9.18 5.10 16.89
CA THR A 21 -8.78 4.55 18.20
C THR A 21 -9.91 4.52 19.23
N ASP A 22 -11.13 4.89 18.86
CA ASP A 22 -12.32 4.77 19.70
C ASP A 22 -12.97 3.39 19.51
N GLU A 23 -12.74 2.50 20.47
CA GLU A 23 -13.22 1.12 20.43
C GLU A 23 -14.75 1.02 20.31
N ALA A 24 -15.50 1.86 21.04
CA ALA A 24 -16.95 1.82 21.01
C ALA A 24 -17.51 2.29 19.67
N ALA A 25 -16.92 3.34 19.11
CA ALA A 25 -17.30 3.85 17.80
C ALA A 25 -16.96 2.85 16.69
N MET A 26 -15.79 2.22 16.74
CA MET A 26 -15.38 1.19 15.75
C MET A 26 -16.26 -0.05 15.84
N LEU A 27 -16.62 -0.50 17.06
CA LEU A 27 -17.52 -1.64 17.23
C LEU A 27 -18.92 -1.32 16.67
N ALA A 28 -19.45 -0.13 16.94
CA ALA A 28 -20.74 0.30 16.40
C ALA A 28 -20.71 0.41 14.85
N ALA A 29 -19.60 0.92 14.28
CA ALA A 29 -19.45 1.04 12.83
C ALA A 29 -19.29 -0.32 12.12
N ALA A 30 -18.75 -1.33 12.81
CA ALA A 30 -18.57 -2.68 12.26
C ALA A 30 -19.82 -3.58 12.42
N ALA A 31 -20.83 -3.15 13.18
CA ALA A 31 -22.05 -3.92 13.40
C ALA A 31 -22.79 -4.18 12.06
N ASP A 32 -23.20 -5.43 11.85
CA ASP A 32 -23.93 -5.88 10.65
C ASP A 32 -23.19 -5.68 9.33
N MET A 33 -21.86 -5.55 9.37
CA MET A 33 -21.03 -5.45 8.16
C MET A 33 -20.47 -6.82 7.76
N ASP A 34 -20.47 -7.11 6.45
CA ASP A 34 -19.86 -8.32 5.87
C ASP A 34 -18.34 -8.24 5.82
N ALA A 35 -17.82 -7.04 5.60
CA ALA A 35 -16.38 -6.78 5.47
C ALA A 35 -16.02 -5.37 5.95
N VAL A 36 -14.76 -5.19 6.35
CA VAL A 36 -14.18 -3.88 6.68
C VAL A 36 -12.99 -3.61 5.77
N VAL A 37 -12.92 -2.40 5.21
CA VAL A 37 -11.76 -1.88 4.49
C VAL A 37 -11.18 -0.71 5.29
N ASN A 38 -10.04 -0.93 5.94
CA ASN A 38 -9.37 0.08 6.72
C ASN A 38 -8.33 0.84 5.89
N LEU A 39 -8.67 2.06 5.48
CA LEU A 39 -7.77 2.99 4.78
C LEU A 39 -7.33 4.16 5.67
N ALA A 40 -7.78 4.20 6.93
CA ALA A 40 -7.45 5.28 7.84
C ALA A 40 -5.97 5.25 8.25
N GLY A 41 -5.36 6.42 8.32
CA GLY A 41 -3.99 6.56 8.78
C GLY A 41 -3.38 7.92 8.48
N GLU A 42 -2.31 8.23 9.21
CA GLU A 42 -1.43 9.38 8.94
C GLU A 42 -0.36 8.93 7.94
N PRO A 43 -0.27 9.55 6.75
CA PRO A 43 0.63 9.07 5.69
C PRO A 43 2.09 9.55 5.81
N ARG A 44 2.41 10.38 6.82
CA ARG A 44 3.73 11.00 6.95
C ARG A 44 4.61 10.24 7.94
N GLY A 45 5.85 9.95 7.52
CA GLY A 45 6.86 9.26 8.33
C GLY A 45 7.77 10.19 9.16
N LEU A 46 7.37 11.45 9.33
CA LEU A 46 8.15 12.46 10.02
C LEU A 46 8.40 12.11 11.50
N PRO A 47 9.65 12.08 11.99
CA PRO A 47 9.96 11.73 13.37
C PRO A 47 9.23 12.61 14.41
N GLU A 48 9.01 13.88 14.10
CA GLU A 48 8.38 14.86 14.99
C GLU A 48 6.92 14.51 15.34
N ILE A 49 6.24 13.80 14.46
CA ILE A 49 4.87 13.32 14.67
C ILE A 49 4.79 11.81 14.86
N GLY A 50 5.93 11.13 15.04
CA GLY A 50 6.06 9.68 15.03
C GLY A 50 5.11 8.96 15.96
N VAL A 51 4.94 9.45 17.20
CA VAL A 51 3.99 8.87 18.17
C VAL A 51 2.55 9.00 17.68
N ALA A 52 2.16 10.14 17.12
CA ALA A 52 0.81 10.36 16.59
C ALA A 52 0.56 9.48 15.35
N THR A 53 1.55 9.37 14.45
CA THR A 53 1.52 8.49 13.28
C THR A 53 1.35 7.03 13.70
N PHE A 54 2.18 6.55 14.61
CA PHE A 54 2.12 5.16 15.08
C PHE A 54 0.80 4.86 15.80
N LYS A 55 0.33 5.77 16.66
CA LYS A 55 -0.97 5.64 17.33
C LYS A 55 -2.12 5.57 16.33
N SER A 56 -2.17 6.49 15.36
CA SER A 56 -3.23 6.50 14.35
C SER A 56 -3.20 5.24 13.50
N ASN A 57 -2.03 4.83 13.03
CA ASN A 57 -1.90 3.74 12.06
C ASN A 57 -1.94 2.36 12.73
N ALA A 58 -1.02 2.08 13.67
CA ALA A 58 -0.90 0.76 14.27
C ALA A 58 -1.99 0.50 15.30
N MET A 59 -2.17 1.38 16.29
CA MET A 59 -3.23 1.23 17.28
C MET A 59 -4.61 1.35 16.63
N GLY A 60 -4.80 2.29 15.70
CA GLY A 60 -6.07 2.43 14.99
C GLY A 60 -6.43 1.19 14.19
N THR A 61 -5.48 0.56 13.49
CA THR A 61 -5.72 -0.70 12.78
C THR A 61 -6.05 -1.83 13.74
N PHE A 62 -5.35 -1.91 14.89
CA PHE A 62 -5.65 -2.93 15.91
C PHE A 62 -7.08 -2.76 16.44
N VAL A 63 -7.49 -1.54 16.80
CA VAL A 63 -8.85 -1.26 17.28
C VAL A 63 -9.90 -1.60 16.21
N ALA A 64 -9.64 -1.24 14.96
CA ALA A 64 -10.58 -1.51 13.87
C ALA A 64 -10.76 -3.01 13.59
N ILE A 65 -9.69 -3.79 13.58
CA ILE A 65 -9.78 -5.24 13.33
C ILE A 65 -10.35 -5.98 14.54
N ASP A 66 -10.05 -5.56 15.78
CA ASP A 66 -10.64 -6.11 16.98
C ASP A 66 -12.16 -5.87 17.02
N ALA A 67 -12.58 -4.66 16.75
CA ALA A 67 -13.98 -4.30 16.63
C ALA A 67 -14.69 -5.12 15.53
N ALA A 68 -14.07 -5.26 14.36
CA ALA A 68 -14.58 -6.08 13.26
C ALA A 68 -14.76 -7.55 13.69
N GLN A 69 -13.75 -8.12 14.34
CA GLN A 69 -13.80 -9.50 14.82
C GLN A 69 -14.92 -9.69 15.86
N ARG A 70 -15.05 -8.79 16.82
CA ARG A 70 -16.10 -8.82 17.86
C ARG A 70 -17.51 -8.62 17.29
N ALA A 71 -17.64 -7.87 16.21
CA ALA A 71 -18.89 -7.70 15.46
C ALA A 71 -19.23 -8.90 14.55
N GLY A 72 -18.33 -9.90 14.44
CA GLY A 72 -18.56 -11.09 13.62
C GLY A 72 -18.17 -10.92 12.14
N VAL A 73 -17.50 -9.82 11.77
CA VAL A 73 -16.99 -9.58 10.42
C VAL A 73 -15.97 -10.65 10.04
N GLN A 74 -16.11 -11.25 8.86
CA GLN A 74 -15.26 -12.35 8.42
C GLN A 74 -14.11 -11.90 7.51
N ARG A 75 -14.16 -10.68 6.97
CA ARG A 75 -13.16 -10.16 6.03
C ARG A 75 -12.69 -8.77 6.42
N PHE A 76 -11.36 -8.62 6.55
CA PHE A 76 -10.74 -7.33 6.87
C PHE A 76 -9.60 -7.03 5.91
N LEU A 77 -9.72 -5.93 5.16
CA LEU A 77 -8.72 -5.45 4.22
C LEU A 77 -8.07 -4.19 4.77
N CYS A 78 -6.74 -4.12 4.74
CA CYS A 78 -5.98 -3.05 5.38
C CYS A 78 -5.03 -2.35 4.40
N ALA A 79 -5.01 -1.03 4.45
CA ALA A 79 -3.98 -0.26 3.76
C ALA A 79 -2.63 -0.40 4.45
N SER A 80 -1.69 -1.10 3.79
CA SER A 80 -0.26 -1.00 4.03
C SER A 80 0.36 0.01 3.06
N SER A 81 1.65 -0.08 2.80
CA SER A 81 2.40 0.79 1.90
C SER A 81 3.64 0.06 1.41
N ILE A 82 4.14 0.41 0.23
CA ILE A 82 5.48 -0.02 -0.19
C ILE A 82 6.57 0.44 0.78
N ASN A 83 6.30 1.47 1.58
CA ASN A 83 7.23 1.91 2.62
C ASN A 83 7.40 0.86 3.74
N ALA A 84 6.48 -0.09 3.90
CA ALA A 84 6.66 -1.22 4.81
C ALA A 84 7.91 -2.03 4.49
N TYR A 85 8.37 -2.08 3.23
CA TYR A 85 9.66 -2.66 2.87
C TYR A 85 10.83 -2.00 3.62
N GLY A 86 10.72 -0.71 3.97
CA GLY A 86 11.79 0.06 4.61
C GLY A 86 12.93 0.43 3.67
N THR A 87 12.73 0.34 2.37
CA THR A 87 13.76 0.60 1.35
C THR A 87 13.59 1.95 0.66
N PHE A 88 12.49 2.65 0.93
CA PHE A 88 12.14 3.90 0.26
C PHE A 88 12.39 5.10 1.18
N TYR A 89 11.50 6.11 1.13
CA TYR A 89 11.59 7.34 1.93
C TYR A 89 11.92 7.08 3.41
N TRP A 90 12.45 8.10 4.07
CA TRP A 90 12.68 8.13 5.52
C TRP A 90 13.60 7.02 6.06
N ARG A 91 14.64 6.68 5.30
CA ARG A 91 15.74 5.90 5.85
C ARG A 91 16.58 6.76 6.78
N LEU A 92 16.30 6.65 8.08
CA LEU A 92 16.87 7.52 9.11
C LEU A 92 18.35 7.23 9.38
N SER A 93 18.81 6.02 9.11
CA SER A 93 20.24 5.65 9.21
C SER A 93 21.09 6.32 8.14
N GLY A 94 20.52 6.72 7.02
CA GLY A 94 21.25 7.16 5.84
C GLY A 94 21.96 6.04 5.08
N GLU A 95 21.78 4.78 5.50
CA GLU A 95 22.35 3.62 4.81
C GLU A 95 21.56 3.27 3.54
N ALA A 96 22.25 2.68 2.56
CA ALA A 96 21.63 2.21 1.34
C ALA A 96 20.59 1.09 1.64
N PRO A 97 19.49 1.00 0.87
CA PRO A 97 18.54 -0.09 1.01
C PRO A 97 19.21 -1.45 0.78
N PRO A 98 18.89 -2.48 1.59
CA PRO A 98 19.62 -3.76 1.56
C PRO A 98 19.12 -4.76 0.52
N TYR A 99 18.27 -4.35 -0.44
CA TYR A 99 17.85 -5.25 -1.51
C TYR A 99 18.98 -5.49 -2.53
N THR A 100 19.10 -6.72 -2.99
CA THR A 100 20.16 -7.18 -3.90
C THR A 100 19.64 -7.66 -5.24
N SER A 101 18.31 -7.70 -5.40
CA SER A 101 17.66 -8.18 -6.63
C SER A 101 16.35 -7.46 -6.91
N LEU A 102 15.93 -7.50 -8.19
CA LEU A 102 14.68 -6.93 -8.71
C LEU A 102 13.98 -7.94 -9.65
N PRO A 103 12.67 -7.84 -9.85
CA PRO A 103 11.76 -6.96 -9.11
C PRO A 103 11.71 -7.32 -7.62
N LEU A 104 11.46 -6.30 -6.77
CA LEU A 104 11.25 -6.52 -5.35
C LEU A 104 9.81 -7.01 -5.12
N ASP A 105 9.64 -8.08 -4.37
CA ASP A 105 8.35 -8.70 -4.08
C ASP A 105 8.06 -8.80 -2.57
N GLU A 106 6.93 -9.37 -2.21
CA GLU A 106 6.47 -9.50 -0.83
C GLU A 106 7.31 -10.47 0.02
N THR A 107 8.23 -11.25 -0.59
CA THR A 107 9.14 -12.16 0.13
C THR A 107 10.34 -11.44 0.72
N PHE A 108 10.62 -10.20 0.28
CA PHE A 108 11.68 -9.39 0.87
C PHE A 108 11.41 -9.14 2.34
N ASN A 109 12.42 -9.38 3.18
CA ASN A 109 12.32 -9.15 4.63
C ASN A 109 12.29 -7.64 4.94
N PRO A 110 11.19 -7.08 5.46
CA PRO A 110 11.05 -5.65 5.71
C PRO A 110 12.05 -5.09 6.72
N VAL A 111 12.55 -3.89 6.45
CA VAL A 111 13.54 -3.18 7.29
C VAL A 111 13.15 -1.71 7.54
N PRO A 112 11.94 -1.43 8.05
CA PRO A 112 11.47 -0.07 8.25
C PRO A 112 12.28 0.66 9.34
N GLU A 113 12.58 1.95 9.12
CA GLU A 113 13.34 2.78 10.05
C GLU A 113 12.52 3.97 10.58
N ASP A 114 11.45 4.35 9.93
CA ASP A 114 10.62 5.49 10.34
C ASP A 114 9.27 5.02 10.94
N PRO A 115 8.58 5.90 11.70
CA PRO A 115 7.33 5.54 12.38
C PRO A 115 6.19 5.13 11.45
N TYR A 116 6.11 5.70 10.24
CA TYR A 116 5.09 5.36 9.28
C TYR A 116 5.32 3.97 8.69
N SER A 117 6.52 3.73 8.17
CA SER A 117 6.91 2.43 7.59
C SER A 117 6.76 1.31 8.61
N LEU A 118 7.23 1.54 9.86
CA LEU A 118 7.06 0.60 10.96
C LEU A 118 5.57 0.35 11.27
N SER A 119 4.74 1.39 11.30
CA SER A 119 3.31 1.24 11.56
C SER A 119 2.60 0.40 10.50
N LYS A 120 3.03 0.51 9.22
CA LYS A 120 2.48 -0.30 8.14
C LYS A 120 2.87 -1.77 8.24
N LEU A 121 4.11 -2.07 8.61
CA LEU A 121 4.53 -3.44 8.91
C LEU A 121 3.75 -4.03 10.10
N VAL A 122 3.53 -3.26 11.17
CA VAL A 122 2.71 -3.69 12.31
C VAL A 122 1.26 -3.96 11.89
N ASN A 123 0.71 -3.21 10.95
CA ASN A 123 -0.63 -3.48 10.40
C ASN A 123 -0.69 -4.84 9.68
N GLU A 124 0.33 -5.18 8.89
CA GLU A 124 0.44 -6.50 8.24
C GLU A 124 0.49 -7.63 9.25
N GLU A 125 1.33 -7.51 10.28
CA GLU A 125 1.44 -8.50 11.37
C GLU A 125 0.15 -8.61 12.19
N THR A 126 -0.56 -7.49 12.39
CA THR A 126 -1.87 -7.48 13.06
C THR A 126 -2.89 -8.29 12.24
N CYS A 127 -2.96 -8.07 10.92
CA CYS A 127 -3.81 -8.87 10.03
C CYS A 127 -3.47 -10.36 10.10
N ALA A 128 -2.18 -10.70 10.04
CA ALA A 128 -1.70 -12.08 10.16
C ALA A 128 -2.09 -12.73 11.49
N ALA A 129 -1.97 -11.97 12.59
CA ALA A 129 -2.33 -12.44 13.94
C ALA A 129 -3.82 -12.76 14.06
N TYR A 130 -4.69 -11.88 13.56
CA TYR A 130 -6.15 -12.09 13.57
C TYR A 130 -6.59 -13.25 12.68
N HIS A 131 -5.94 -13.43 11.52
CA HIS A 131 -6.15 -14.65 10.74
C HIS A 131 -5.76 -15.91 11.53
N ARG A 132 -4.60 -15.93 12.17
CA ARG A 132 -4.14 -17.10 12.95
C ARG A 132 -5.10 -17.42 14.09
N ALA A 133 -5.52 -16.38 14.83
CA ALA A 133 -6.33 -16.53 16.03
C ALA A 133 -7.82 -16.82 15.75
N TYR A 134 -8.41 -16.11 14.82
CA TYR A 134 -9.87 -16.08 14.62
C TYR A 134 -10.32 -16.61 13.25
N LYS A 135 -9.40 -17.00 12.38
CA LYS A 135 -9.68 -17.47 11.02
C LYS A 135 -10.36 -16.42 10.13
N MET A 136 -10.24 -15.14 10.49
CA MET A 136 -10.67 -14.05 9.61
C MET A 136 -9.88 -14.10 8.30
N THR A 137 -10.53 -13.84 7.19
CA THR A 137 -9.84 -13.56 5.92
C THR A 137 -9.31 -12.13 5.97
N THR A 138 -7.98 -11.98 5.94
CA THR A 138 -7.35 -10.66 6.04
C THR A 138 -6.37 -10.44 4.89
N ALA A 139 -6.28 -9.22 4.39
CA ALA A 139 -5.28 -8.83 3.42
C ALA A 139 -4.71 -7.44 3.74
N ALA A 140 -3.41 -7.29 3.58
CA ALA A 140 -2.74 -6.00 3.67
C ALA A 140 -2.21 -5.60 2.29
N PHE A 141 -2.55 -4.38 1.85
CA PHE A 141 -2.16 -3.88 0.55
C PHE A 141 -1.02 -2.88 0.65
N ARG A 142 0.14 -3.21 0.12
CA ARG A 142 1.26 -2.28 -0.06
C ARG A 142 0.99 -1.40 -1.27
N PHE A 143 0.38 -0.24 -1.03
CA PHE A 143 0.13 0.73 -2.09
C PHE A 143 1.43 1.39 -2.53
N ALA A 144 1.65 1.47 -3.84
CA ALA A 144 2.64 2.34 -4.46
C ALA A 144 2.26 3.83 -4.28
N GLY A 145 3.04 4.75 -4.85
CA GLY A 145 2.71 6.17 -4.84
C GLY A 145 1.38 6.43 -5.52
N VAL A 146 0.33 6.71 -4.74
CA VAL A 146 -1.03 6.86 -5.27
C VAL A 146 -1.21 8.21 -5.94
N TRP A 147 -1.63 8.21 -7.20
CA TRP A 147 -1.95 9.39 -7.99
C TRP A 147 -3.45 9.49 -8.21
N ASN A 148 -3.99 10.69 -8.00
CA ASN A 148 -5.35 11.02 -8.40
C ASN A 148 -5.42 11.32 -9.90
N ALA A 149 -6.63 11.46 -10.44
CA ALA A 149 -6.86 11.73 -11.86
C ALA A 149 -6.19 13.03 -12.33
N GLU A 150 -6.15 14.06 -11.49
CA GLU A 150 -5.52 15.34 -11.82
C GLU A 150 -3.99 15.18 -11.99
N ARG A 151 -3.32 14.52 -11.03
CA ARG A 151 -1.88 14.25 -11.13
C ARG A 151 -1.55 13.38 -12.33
N TYR A 152 -2.34 12.35 -12.58
CA TYR A 152 -2.18 11.48 -13.73
C TYR A 152 -2.29 12.26 -15.06
N ALA A 153 -3.35 13.07 -15.22
CA ALA A 153 -3.56 13.90 -16.41
C ALA A 153 -2.42 14.91 -16.60
N GLN A 154 -1.91 15.51 -15.51
CA GLN A 154 -0.79 16.44 -15.57
C GLN A 154 0.48 15.74 -16.08
N VAL A 155 0.81 14.54 -15.57
CA VAL A 155 2.00 13.80 -16.03
C VAL A 155 1.88 13.39 -17.49
N LEU A 156 0.69 12.99 -17.95
CA LEU A 156 0.47 12.69 -19.37
C LEU A 156 0.66 13.94 -20.26
N ALA A 157 0.21 15.10 -19.81
CA ALA A 157 0.36 16.34 -20.57
C ALA A 157 1.80 16.84 -20.63
N ASP A 158 2.54 16.71 -19.52
CA ASP A 158 3.95 17.13 -19.43
C ASP A 158 4.89 16.17 -20.15
N GLY A 159 4.49 14.90 -20.32
CA GLY A 159 5.35 13.80 -20.74
C GLY A 159 6.34 13.36 -19.65
N LEU A 160 7.00 12.22 -19.90
CA LEU A 160 8.00 11.68 -18.99
C LEU A 160 9.38 12.31 -19.28
N ALA A 161 10.00 12.89 -18.27
CA ALA A 161 11.36 13.42 -18.41
C ALA A 161 12.39 12.28 -18.30
N PRO A 162 13.54 12.40 -19.03
CA PRO A 162 14.63 11.44 -18.92
C PRO A 162 15.10 11.26 -17.48
N THR A 163 15.35 10.01 -17.07
CA THR A 163 15.79 9.68 -15.73
C THR A 163 17.24 10.07 -15.50
N THR A 164 17.52 10.85 -14.48
CA THR A 164 18.87 11.38 -14.18
C THR A 164 19.52 10.73 -12.96
N ALA A 165 18.76 10.05 -12.09
CA ALA A 165 19.26 9.41 -10.89
C ALA A 165 18.40 8.19 -10.54
N TRP A 166 19.00 7.26 -9.77
CA TRP A 166 18.25 6.17 -9.15
C TRP A 166 17.25 6.70 -8.11
N SER A 167 16.11 6.04 -8.01
CA SER A 167 15.13 6.31 -6.98
C SER A 167 14.77 5.01 -6.24
N ASP A 168 14.97 5.00 -4.92
CA ASP A 168 14.72 3.82 -4.09
C ASP A 168 13.23 3.50 -3.88
N ASP A 169 12.32 4.35 -4.38
CA ASP A 169 10.92 3.99 -4.55
C ASP A 169 10.67 3.16 -5.81
N LEU A 170 11.76 2.80 -6.51
CA LEU A 170 11.75 1.96 -7.70
C LEU A 170 10.86 2.51 -8.83
N TYR A 171 10.74 3.83 -8.90
CA TYR A 171 9.93 4.58 -9.87
C TYR A 171 8.46 4.15 -9.91
N GLN A 172 7.94 3.68 -8.78
CA GLN A 172 6.58 3.16 -8.71
C GLN A 172 5.53 4.26 -8.56
N TRP A 173 4.37 3.95 -9.09
CA TRP A 173 3.16 4.74 -8.98
C TRP A 173 1.94 3.83 -9.11
N VAL A 174 0.75 4.35 -8.84
CA VAL A 174 -0.52 3.68 -9.12
C VAL A 174 -1.64 4.70 -9.22
N HIS A 175 -2.59 4.50 -10.12
CA HIS A 175 -3.79 5.32 -10.19
C HIS A 175 -4.79 4.96 -9.07
N VAL A 176 -5.44 5.95 -8.48
CA VAL A 176 -6.40 5.73 -7.38
C VAL A 176 -7.54 4.79 -7.76
N GLU A 177 -7.99 4.81 -9.01
CA GLU A 177 -9.04 3.91 -9.49
C GLU A 177 -8.56 2.45 -9.62
N ASP A 178 -7.27 2.23 -9.91
CA ASP A 178 -6.70 0.87 -9.89
C ASP A 178 -6.64 0.31 -8.47
N ILE A 179 -6.33 1.15 -7.47
CA ILE A 179 -6.43 0.79 -6.06
C ILE A 179 -7.87 0.40 -5.70
N ALA A 180 -8.85 1.25 -6.05
CA ALA A 180 -10.26 0.98 -5.76
C ALA A 180 -10.74 -0.33 -6.42
N ARG A 181 -10.32 -0.58 -7.67
CA ARG A 181 -10.61 -1.81 -8.40
C ARG A 181 -9.98 -3.03 -7.73
N GLY A 182 -8.70 -2.94 -7.36
CA GLY A 182 -7.98 -4.03 -6.68
C GLY A 182 -8.60 -4.38 -5.33
N ILE A 183 -8.97 -3.39 -4.53
CA ILE A 183 -9.68 -3.60 -3.26
C ILE A 183 -11.03 -4.29 -3.51
N ARG A 184 -11.80 -3.84 -4.51
CA ARG A 184 -13.07 -4.45 -4.88
C ARG A 184 -12.89 -5.91 -5.33
N GLN A 185 -11.92 -6.19 -6.20
CA GLN A 185 -11.62 -7.56 -6.63
C GLN A 185 -11.28 -8.46 -5.45
N ALA A 186 -10.49 -7.99 -4.48
CA ALA A 186 -10.19 -8.74 -3.27
C ALA A 186 -11.41 -8.92 -2.35
N LEU A 187 -12.32 -7.92 -2.28
CA LEU A 187 -13.58 -8.04 -1.54
C LEU A 187 -14.52 -9.09 -2.15
N GLU A 188 -14.63 -9.12 -3.48
CA GLU A 188 -15.55 -9.99 -4.21
C GLU A 188 -15.00 -11.40 -4.43
N LYS A 189 -13.68 -11.61 -4.22
CA LYS A 189 -13.06 -12.93 -4.42
C LYS A 189 -13.52 -13.92 -3.36
N GLU A 190 -14.24 -14.96 -3.77
CA GLU A 190 -14.75 -16.00 -2.86
C GLU A 190 -13.63 -16.70 -2.08
N THR A 191 -12.55 -17.06 -2.77
CA THR A 191 -11.43 -17.84 -2.24
C THR A 191 -10.17 -17.02 -2.09
N LEU A 192 -10.28 -15.84 -1.45
CA LEU A 192 -9.07 -15.10 -1.05
C LEU A 192 -8.30 -15.93 -0.01
N PRO A 193 -6.95 -16.07 -0.11
CA PRO A 193 -6.16 -16.70 0.94
C PRO A 193 -6.48 -16.13 2.32
N GLY A 194 -6.40 -16.95 3.35
CA GLY A 194 -6.80 -16.55 4.70
C GLY A 194 -6.05 -15.32 5.23
N PHE A 195 -4.75 -15.19 4.90
CA PHE A 195 -3.96 -13.97 5.04
C PHE A 195 -3.03 -13.82 3.85
N GLY A 196 -2.85 -12.58 3.39
CA GLY A 196 -1.88 -12.23 2.37
C GLY A 196 -1.46 -10.77 2.43
N VAL A 197 -0.23 -10.50 2.01
CA VAL A 197 0.28 -9.17 1.72
C VAL A 197 0.39 -9.04 0.20
N TYR A 198 -0.04 -7.94 -0.36
CA TYR A 198 -0.12 -7.74 -1.80
C TYR A 198 0.30 -6.33 -2.20
N THR A 199 1.22 -6.20 -3.14
CA THR A 199 1.59 -4.91 -3.72
C THR A 199 0.57 -4.49 -4.78
N LEU A 200 0.01 -3.29 -4.63
CA LEU A 200 -0.83 -2.66 -5.65
C LEU A 200 -0.08 -1.48 -6.27
N GLY A 201 0.48 -1.72 -7.45
CA GLY A 201 1.23 -0.77 -8.26
C GLY A 201 0.73 -0.74 -9.70
N ALA A 202 1.21 0.22 -10.50
CA ALA A 202 1.00 0.24 -11.93
C ALA A 202 1.79 -0.89 -12.61
N ALA A 203 1.41 -1.23 -13.85
CA ALA A 203 2.13 -2.21 -14.65
C ALA A 203 3.31 -1.62 -15.44
N ASP A 204 3.66 -0.36 -15.16
CA ASP A 204 4.82 0.31 -15.73
C ASP A 204 5.49 1.25 -14.71
N THR A 205 6.73 1.63 -14.98
CA THR A 205 7.44 2.66 -14.21
C THR A 205 7.05 4.06 -14.70
N ARG A 206 7.29 5.09 -13.87
CA ARG A 206 7.14 6.50 -14.25
C ARG A 206 8.37 7.07 -15.01
N CYS A 207 9.24 6.21 -15.55
CA CYS A 207 10.40 6.58 -16.36
C CYS A 207 10.12 6.32 -17.84
N PRO A 208 10.69 7.11 -18.77
CA PRO A 208 10.56 6.84 -20.19
C PRO A 208 11.44 5.68 -20.68
N GLU A 209 12.52 5.38 -19.95
CA GLU A 209 13.47 4.34 -20.32
C GLU A 209 12.97 2.93 -19.96
N PRO A 210 13.41 1.89 -20.69
CA PRO A 210 13.19 0.50 -20.30
C PRO A 210 13.77 0.19 -18.92
N SER A 211 13.07 -0.63 -18.15
CA SER A 211 13.43 -0.93 -16.75
C SER A 211 14.80 -1.62 -16.62
N GLU A 212 15.13 -2.53 -17.53
CA GLU A 212 16.46 -3.17 -17.54
C GLU A 212 17.59 -2.17 -17.83
N GLU A 213 17.35 -1.16 -18.68
CA GLU A 213 18.31 -0.09 -18.94
C GLU A 213 18.52 0.80 -17.71
N LEU A 214 17.45 1.13 -16.97
CA LEU A 214 17.56 1.87 -15.71
C LEU A 214 18.40 1.10 -14.68
N VAL A 215 18.17 -0.20 -14.53
CA VAL A 215 18.96 -1.04 -13.61
C VAL A 215 20.42 -1.10 -14.08
N ALA A 216 20.68 -1.41 -15.33
CA ALA A 216 22.05 -1.50 -15.86
C ALA A 216 22.82 -0.19 -15.71
N ARG A 217 22.14 0.95 -15.85
CA ARG A 217 22.76 2.28 -15.79
C ARG A 217 23.04 2.75 -14.36
N PHE A 218 22.11 2.53 -13.44
CA PHE A 218 22.18 3.14 -12.12
C PHE A 218 22.50 2.14 -11.00
N ARG A 219 22.15 0.88 -11.18
CA ARG A 219 22.32 -0.18 -10.18
C ARG A 219 22.78 -1.51 -10.82
N PRO A 220 23.92 -1.50 -11.53
CA PRO A 220 24.46 -2.70 -12.15
C PRO A 220 24.89 -3.80 -11.14
N ASP A 221 24.87 -3.47 -9.85
CA ASP A 221 25.10 -4.37 -8.73
C ASP A 221 23.89 -5.27 -8.41
N LEU A 222 22.68 -4.91 -8.88
CA LEU A 222 21.45 -5.66 -8.60
C LEU A 222 21.25 -6.81 -9.60
N ALA A 223 20.90 -7.98 -9.08
CA ALA A 223 20.49 -9.10 -9.91
C ALA A 223 19.05 -8.94 -10.39
N LEU A 224 18.76 -9.36 -11.63
CA LEU A 224 17.38 -9.52 -12.10
C LEU A 224 16.94 -10.97 -11.87
N THR A 225 15.88 -11.16 -11.08
CA THR A 225 15.30 -12.48 -10.80
C THR A 225 14.31 -12.94 -11.87
N SER A 226 13.82 -11.99 -12.68
CA SER A 226 13.01 -12.23 -13.87
C SER A 226 13.23 -11.15 -14.91
N PRO A 227 12.88 -11.37 -16.19
CA PRO A 227 12.95 -10.34 -17.23
C PRO A 227 12.04 -9.15 -16.90
N LEU A 228 12.49 -7.94 -17.26
CA LEU A 228 11.75 -6.69 -17.08
C LEU A 228 11.49 -6.03 -18.46
N PRO A 229 10.61 -6.61 -19.30
CA PRO A 229 10.39 -6.13 -20.66
C PRO A 229 9.84 -4.71 -20.68
N GLY A 230 10.41 -3.86 -21.55
CA GLY A 230 9.98 -2.47 -21.67
C GLY A 230 10.09 -1.75 -20.33
N ARG A 231 9.03 -1.10 -19.93
CA ARG A 231 8.95 -0.34 -18.67
C ARG A 231 8.28 -1.13 -17.53
N ALA A 232 8.44 -2.47 -17.53
CA ALA A 232 7.90 -3.33 -16.50
C ALA A 232 8.25 -2.82 -15.08
N PRO A 233 7.35 -2.97 -14.09
CA PRO A 233 7.56 -2.47 -12.75
C PRO A 233 8.76 -3.14 -12.07
N LEU A 234 9.51 -2.36 -11.29
CA LEU A 234 10.59 -2.87 -10.43
C LEU A 234 10.09 -3.35 -9.06
N LEU A 235 8.79 -3.16 -8.78
CA LEU A 235 8.05 -3.83 -7.72
C LEU A 235 7.11 -4.85 -8.35
N ALA A 236 7.18 -6.10 -7.91
CA ALA A 236 6.27 -7.14 -8.39
C ALA A 236 4.83 -6.88 -7.94
N ILE A 237 3.88 -7.13 -8.84
CA ILE A 237 2.44 -7.09 -8.55
C ILE A 237 1.79 -8.47 -8.77
N ASP A 238 2.61 -9.47 -9.02
CA ASP A 238 2.20 -10.83 -9.43
C ASP A 238 1.36 -11.52 -8.34
N ALA A 239 1.69 -11.31 -7.07
CA ALA A 239 0.94 -11.89 -5.96
C ALA A 239 -0.52 -11.40 -5.96
N ALA A 240 -0.77 -10.12 -6.20
CA ALA A 240 -2.11 -9.56 -6.31
C ALA A 240 -2.85 -10.08 -7.56
N GLN A 241 -2.14 -10.20 -8.70
CA GLN A 241 -2.69 -10.76 -9.94
C GLN A 241 -3.16 -12.21 -9.74
N GLN A 242 -2.31 -13.04 -9.11
CA GLN A 242 -2.61 -14.44 -8.87
C GLN A 242 -3.73 -14.64 -7.83
N ALA A 243 -3.72 -13.85 -6.74
CA ALA A 243 -4.65 -14.03 -5.64
C ALA A 243 -6.08 -13.60 -5.98
N PHE A 244 -6.27 -12.48 -6.65
CA PHE A 244 -7.61 -11.91 -6.90
C PHE A 244 -7.79 -11.27 -8.27
N GLY A 245 -6.83 -11.43 -9.20
CA GLY A 245 -6.96 -10.95 -10.59
C GLY A 245 -6.70 -9.44 -10.72
N TYR A 246 -5.83 -8.87 -9.86
CA TYR A 246 -5.46 -7.48 -9.97
C TYR A 246 -4.85 -7.17 -11.33
N GLU A 247 -5.42 -6.24 -12.06
CA GLU A 247 -4.94 -5.80 -13.37
C GLU A 247 -5.05 -4.28 -13.48
N PRO A 248 -3.94 -3.54 -13.23
CA PRO A 248 -3.95 -2.09 -13.34
C PRO A 248 -4.19 -1.66 -14.78
N GLN A 249 -5.11 -0.71 -14.96
CA GLN A 249 -5.57 -0.26 -16.28
C GLN A 249 -4.89 1.04 -16.74
N PHE A 250 -4.39 1.83 -15.80
CA PHE A 250 -3.73 3.09 -16.11
C PHE A 250 -2.25 2.87 -16.38
N ARG A 251 -1.74 3.49 -17.45
CA ARG A 251 -0.33 3.44 -17.89
C ARG A 251 0.15 4.81 -18.31
N LEU A 252 1.45 5.04 -18.26
CA LEU A 252 2.09 6.30 -18.65
C LEU A 252 2.68 6.26 -20.07
N GLY A 253 1.97 5.67 -20.99
CA GLY A 253 2.34 5.51 -22.40
C GLY A 253 2.63 4.07 -22.79
N ASP A 254 2.62 3.83 -24.07
CA ASP A 254 2.92 2.55 -24.70
C ASP A 254 4.44 2.30 -24.81
#